data_e4b8be262e0d04f95b4a90ccf7f22625
#
_entry.id   e4b8be262e0d04f95b4a90ccf7f22625
#
_cell.length_a   1.000
_cell.length_b   1.000
_cell.length_c   1.000
_cell.angle_alpha   90.00
_cell.angle_beta   90.00
_cell.angle_gamma   90.00
#
_symmetry.space_group_name_H-M   'P 1'
#
loop_
_entity.id
_entity.type
_entity.pdbx_description
1 polymer ?
#
loop_
_entity_poly.entity_id
_entity_poly.type
_entity_poly.pdbx_seq_one_letter_code
_entity_poly.pdbx_strand_id
1 'polypeptide(L)'
;MSDIQHQVNVRVDTRYLPEQSAPEQNRFAFAYTVTIENQGEVPAQLLSRHWIITDGDGRTQEVRGAGVVGEQPLIAPGAQHTYTSGTVLATRVGSMRGSYQMLGSDGIAFDAAIPVFRLAVPGALH
;
A
#
# COMPACT_ATOMS: atom_id res chain seq x y z
N MET A 1 6.75 23.00 -7.86
CA MET A 1 5.41 23.19 -8.46
C MET A 1 4.73 21.83 -8.53
N SER A 2 3.54 21.71 -8.02
CA SER A 2 2.83 20.44 -8.07
C SER A 2 2.22 20.21 -9.44
N ASP A 3 2.25 18.96 -9.90
CA ASP A 3 1.62 18.54 -11.15
C ASP A 3 0.15 18.20 -10.85
N ILE A 4 -0.74 19.14 -11.18
CA ILE A 4 -2.17 18.95 -10.92
C ILE A 4 -2.84 17.97 -11.89
N GLN A 5 -2.16 17.59 -12.99
CA GLN A 5 -2.72 16.63 -13.94
C GLN A 5 -2.54 15.19 -13.45
N HIS A 6 -1.46 14.91 -12.72
CA HIS A 6 -1.10 13.57 -12.27
C HIS A 6 -1.00 13.56 -10.74
N GLN A 7 -2.14 13.65 -10.08
CA GLN A 7 -2.23 13.63 -8.63
C GLN A 7 -3.05 12.44 -8.16
N VAL A 8 -2.41 11.59 -7.38
CA VAL A 8 -3.06 10.41 -6.82
C VAL A 8 -2.85 10.41 -5.32
N ASN A 9 -3.94 10.35 -4.57
CA ASN A 9 -3.91 10.27 -3.13
C ASN A 9 -4.08 8.82 -2.69
N VAL A 10 -3.24 8.36 -1.78
CA VAL A 10 -3.28 7.00 -1.26
C VAL A 10 -3.48 7.06 0.24
N ARG A 11 -4.48 6.35 0.74
CA ARG A 11 -4.68 6.19 2.19
C ARG A 11 -4.87 4.72 2.52
N VAL A 12 -4.46 4.33 3.71
CA VAL A 12 -4.41 2.93 4.13
C VAL A 12 -5.03 2.78 5.51
N ASP A 13 -5.90 1.78 5.65
CA ASP A 13 -6.43 1.33 6.93
C ASP A 13 -5.88 -0.06 7.20
N THR A 14 -5.49 -0.32 8.45
CA THR A 14 -4.89 -1.60 8.83
C THR A 14 -5.72 -2.31 9.88
N ARG A 15 -5.58 -3.63 9.91
CA ARG A 15 -6.23 -4.47 10.91
C ARG A 15 -5.35 -5.66 11.25
N TYR A 16 -5.16 -5.92 12.55
CA TYR A 16 -4.52 -7.14 13.01
C TYR A 16 -5.48 -8.32 12.85
N LEU A 17 -4.94 -9.46 12.41
CA LEU A 17 -5.72 -10.68 12.17
C LEU A 17 -5.31 -11.76 13.18
N PRO A 18 -5.88 -11.76 14.40
CA PRO A 18 -5.49 -12.75 15.41
C PRO A 18 -5.77 -14.18 14.97
N GLU A 19 -6.85 -14.40 14.22
CA GLU A 19 -7.23 -15.74 13.75
C GLU A 19 -6.25 -16.31 12.72
N GLN A 20 -5.42 -15.48 12.11
CA GLN A 20 -4.42 -15.91 11.15
C GLN A 20 -3.00 -15.76 11.69
N SER A 21 -2.88 -15.38 12.96
CA SER A 21 -1.59 -15.17 13.61
C SER A 21 -1.23 -16.36 14.49
N ALA A 22 0.05 -16.51 14.76
CA ALA A 22 0.60 -17.49 15.69
C ALA A 22 1.71 -16.81 16.50
N PRO A 23 1.33 -16.00 17.52
CA PRO A 23 2.32 -15.23 18.30
C PRO A 23 3.41 -16.08 18.93
N GLU A 24 3.09 -17.31 19.34
CA GLU A 24 4.06 -18.25 19.91
C GLU A 24 5.11 -18.69 18.89
N GLN A 25 4.85 -18.46 17.60
CA GLN A 25 5.78 -18.74 16.52
C GLN A 25 6.31 -17.45 15.88
N ASN A 26 6.10 -16.31 16.53
CA ASN A 26 6.48 -15.00 16.02
C ASN A 26 5.87 -14.73 14.63
N ARG A 27 4.57 -15.01 14.50
CA ARG A 27 3.82 -14.76 13.27
C ARG A 27 2.65 -13.85 13.58
N PHE A 28 2.70 -12.65 13.03
CA PHE A 28 1.68 -11.62 13.27
C PHE A 28 1.12 -11.20 11.91
N ALA A 29 -0.12 -11.58 11.65
CA ALA A 29 -0.78 -11.33 10.37
C ALA A 29 -1.61 -10.05 10.44
N PHE A 30 -1.53 -9.25 9.37
CA PHE A 30 -2.26 -8.00 9.25
C PHE A 30 -2.92 -7.92 7.89
N ALA A 31 -4.10 -7.30 7.86
CA ALA A 31 -4.72 -6.87 6.62
C ALA A 31 -4.53 -5.36 6.48
N TYR A 32 -4.38 -4.90 5.25
CA TYR A 32 -4.37 -3.47 4.96
C TYR A 32 -5.28 -3.21 3.77
N THR A 33 -6.12 -2.19 3.92
CA THR A 33 -7.05 -1.76 2.89
C THR A 33 -6.57 -0.43 2.35
N VAL A 34 -6.32 -0.39 1.05
CA VAL A 34 -5.77 0.78 0.39
C VAL A 34 -6.85 1.41 -0.47
N THR A 35 -7.01 2.72 -0.34
CA THR A 35 -7.87 3.52 -1.21
C THR A 35 -7.00 4.44 -2.03
N ILE A 36 -7.09 4.30 -3.35
CA ILE A 36 -6.30 5.07 -4.32
C ILE A 36 -7.26 5.99 -5.04
N GLU A 37 -7.13 7.30 -4.83
CA GLU A 37 -8.02 8.29 -5.41
C GLU A 37 -7.28 9.13 -6.44
N ASN A 38 -7.83 9.21 -7.64
CA ASN A 38 -7.28 10.06 -8.68
C ASN A 38 -7.80 11.48 -8.51
N GLN A 39 -6.97 12.36 -7.99
CA GLN A 39 -7.26 13.79 -7.80
C GLN A 39 -6.71 14.63 -8.94
N GLY A 40 -6.16 14.00 -9.96
CA GLY A 40 -5.64 14.67 -11.14
C GLY A 40 -6.73 14.92 -12.18
N GLU A 41 -6.27 15.38 -13.34
CA GLU A 41 -7.17 15.73 -14.45
C GLU A 41 -7.15 14.67 -15.55
N VAL A 42 -6.25 13.68 -15.47
CA VAL A 42 -6.03 12.67 -16.49
C VAL A 42 -6.32 11.30 -15.90
N PRO A 43 -7.05 10.42 -16.62
CA PRO A 43 -7.18 9.03 -16.18
C PRO A 43 -5.81 8.39 -16.02
N ALA A 44 -5.64 7.56 -15.00
CA ALA A 44 -4.37 6.92 -14.72
C ALA A 44 -4.56 5.45 -14.43
N GLN A 45 -3.71 4.63 -15.05
CA GLN A 45 -3.71 3.19 -14.82
C GLN A 45 -2.60 2.82 -13.86
N LEU A 46 -2.93 2.00 -12.87
CA LEU A 46 -1.93 1.44 -11.95
C LEU A 46 -1.30 0.23 -12.62
N LEU A 47 0.00 0.29 -12.88
CA LEU A 47 0.71 -0.78 -13.58
C LEU A 47 1.41 -1.73 -12.62
N SER A 48 2.07 -1.20 -11.58
CA SER A 48 2.86 -2.02 -10.67
C SER A 48 2.92 -1.40 -9.29
N ARG A 49 3.42 -2.18 -8.34
CA ARG A 49 3.58 -1.78 -6.95
C ARG A 49 4.98 -2.06 -6.47
N HIS A 50 5.44 -1.24 -5.55
CA HIS A 50 6.70 -1.44 -4.84
C HIS A 50 6.46 -1.18 -3.35
N TRP A 51 6.71 -2.20 -2.52
CA TRP A 51 6.54 -2.12 -1.08
C TRP A 51 7.89 -2.27 -0.37
N ILE A 52 8.06 -1.51 0.70
CA ILE A 52 9.16 -1.68 1.66
C ILE A 52 8.51 -1.95 3.01
N ILE A 53 8.73 -3.16 3.53
CA ILE A 53 8.15 -3.64 4.78
C ILE A 53 9.26 -3.70 5.81
N THR A 54 9.08 -3.01 6.95
CA THR A 54 10.07 -2.97 8.03
C THR A 54 9.44 -3.55 9.28
N ASP A 55 10.10 -4.55 9.89
CA ASP A 55 9.63 -5.13 11.14
C ASP A 55 10.13 -4.34 12.35
N GLY A 56 9.74 -4.77 13.55
CA GLY A 56 10.10 -4.09 14.79
C GLY A 56 11.59 -4.17 15.14
N ASP A 57 12.33 -5.08 14.51
CA ASP A 57 13.76 -5.22 14.69
C ASP A 57 14.56 -4.47 13.64
N GLY A 58 13.88 -3.74 12.76
CA GLY A 58 14.52 -2.95 11.73
C GLY A 58 14.87 -3.73 10.46
N ARG A 59 14.46 -5.00 10.36
CA ARG A 59 14.67 -5.78 9.15
C ARG A 59 13.71 -5.31 8.06
N THR A 60 14.21 -5.19 6.84
CA THR A 60 13.41 -4.73 5.72
C THR A 60 13.25 -5.83 4.68
N GLN A 61 12.10 -5.80 4.03
CA GLN A 61 11.78 -6.67 2.90
C GLN A 61 11.19 -5.80 1.80
N GLU A 62 11.65 -5.99 0.57
CA GLU A 62 11.07 -5.30 -0.58
C GLU A 62 10.24 -6.27 -1.40
N VAL A 63 9.08 -5.80 -1.86
CA VAL A 63 8.17 -6.56 -2.72
C VAL A 63 7.83 -5.72 -3.93
N ARG A 64 8.04 -6.25 -5.13
CA ARG A 64 7.66 -5.63 -6.38
C ARG A 64 6.75 -6.57 -7.14
N GLY A 65 5.76 -6.03 -7.82
CA GLY A 65 4.88 -6.86 -8.62
C GLY A 65 3.96 -6.03 -9.50
N ALA A 66 3.37 -6.71 -10.49
CA ALA A 66 2.41 -6.08 -11.38
C ALA A 66 1.06 -5.93 -10.68
N GLY A 67 0.44 -4.78 -10.86
CA GLY A 67 -0.91 -4.51 -10.39
C GLY A 67 -1.12 -4.63 -8.90
N VAL A 68 -2.38 -4.72 -8.50
CA VAL A 68 -2.80 -4.94 -7.13
C VAL A 68 -3.90 -6.01 -7.12
N VAL A 69 -3.69 -7.08 -6.36
CA VAL A 69 -4.62 -8.20 -6.23
C VAL A 69 -5.14 -8.68 -7.61
N GLY A 70 -4.19 -8.87 -8.55
CA GLY A 70 -4.51 -9.36 -9.89
C GLY A 70 -5.11 -8.37 -10.86
N GLU A 71 -5.16 -7.07 -10.50
CA GLU A 71 -5.76 -6.04 -11.32
C GLU A 71 -4.79 -4.91 -11.60
N GLN A 72 -4.93 -4.29 -12.79
CA GLN A 72 -4.25 -3.05 -13.16
C GLN A 72 -5.32 -2.00 -13.44
N PRO A 73 -5.95 -1.46 -12.39
CA PRO A 73 -7.14 -0.62 -12.58
C PRO A 73 -6.82 0.69 -13.28
N LEU A 74 -7.72 1.09 -14.17
CA LEU A 74 -7.72 2.43 -14.76
C LEU A 74 -8.65 3.30 -13.93
N ILE A 75 -8.12 4.36 -13.34
CA ILE A 75 -8.85 5.22 -12.40
C ILE A 75 -9.10 6.56 -13.06
N ALA A 76 -10.37 6.86 -13.29
CA ALA A 76 -10.77 8.14 -13.88
C ALA A 76 -10.56 9.29 -12.88
N PRO A 77 -10.42 10.54 -13.36
CA PRO A 77 -10.38 11.69 -12.46
C PRO A 77 -11.60 11.71 -11.53
N GLY A 78 -11.37 11.91 -10.25
CA GLY A 78 -12.41 11.90 -9.22
C GLY A 78 -12.86 10.53 -8.76
N ALA A 79 -12.41 9.47 -9.42
CA ALA A 79 -12.74 8.10 -9.04
C ALA A 79 -11.69 7.53 -8.08
N GLN A 80 -12.01 6.42 -7.47
CA GLN A 80 -11.10 5.73 -6.57
C GLN A 80 -11.18 4.22 -6.78
N HIS A 81 -10.07 3.55 -6.43
CA HIS A 81 -9.98 2.10 -6.40
C HIS A 81 -9.59 1.67 -5.00
N THR A 82 -10.30 0.70 -4.45
CA THR A 82 -10.03 0.18 -3.10
C THR A 82 -9.75 -1.32 -3.19
N TYR A 83 -8.71 -1.77 -2.50
CA TYR A 83 -8.41 -3.19 -2.40
C TYR A 83 -7.87 -3.51 -1.02
N THR A 84 -7.94 -4.79 -0.65
CA THR A 84 -7.40 -5.29 0.62
C THR A 84 -6.40 -6.39 0.33
N SER A 85 -5.28 -6.35 1.02
CA SER A 85 -4.26 -7.38 0.96
C SER A 85 -3.74 -7.65 2.36
N GLY A 86 -2.76 -8.52 2.48
CA GLY A 86 -2.23 -8.90 3.78
C GLY A 86 -0.74 -9.05 3.80
N THR A 87 -0.18 -9.04 5.00
CA THR A 87 1.23 -9.28 5.24
C THR A 87 1.41 -9.98 6.59
N VAL A 88 2.54 -10.63 6.75
CA VAL A 88 2.90 -11.30 8.01
C VAL A 88 4.23 -10.72 8.48
N LEU A 89 4.28 -10.28 9.73
CA LEU A 89 5.51 -9.82 10.36
C LEU A 89 5.99 -10.85 11.38
N ALA A 90 7.30 -10.86 11.61
CA ALA A 90 7.89 -11.65 12.68
C ALA A 90 7.84 -10.95 14.04
N THR A 91 7.40 -9.71 14.09
CA THR A 91 7.33 -8.88 15.29
C THR A 91 5.95 -8.29 15.44
N ARG A 92 5.63 -7.80 16.66
CA ARG A 92 4.30 -7.26 16.99
C ARG A 92 4.01 -5.91 16.35
N VAL A 93 5.05 -5.22 15.90
CA VAL A 93 4.95 -3.91 15.28
C VAL A 93 5.82 -3.86 14.05
N GLY A 94 5.46 -2.99 13.13
CA GLY A 94 6.26 -2.72 11.94
C GLY A 94 5.63 -1.59 11.14
N SER A 95 6.15 -1.38 9.95
CA SER A 95 5.64 -0.34 9.07
C SER A 95 5.76 -0.78 7.62
N MET A 96 4.95 -0.16 6.78
CA MET A 96 5.01 -0.33 5.33
C MET A 96 5.02 1.03 4.68
N ARG A 97 5.69 1.13 3.55
CA ARG A 97 5.70 2.30 2.68
C ARG A 97 6.02 1.84 1.27
N GLY A 98 5.82 2.70 0.32
CA GLY A 98 6.12 2.32 -1.05
C GLY A 98 5.57 3.28 -2.07
N SER A 99 5.30 2.75 -3.25
CA SER A 99 4.77 3.52 -4.37
C SER A 99 4.05 2.61 -5.35
N TYR A 100 3.13 3.24 -6.10
CA TYR A 100 2.55 2.62 -7.29
C TYR A 100 3.14 3.31 -8.51
N GLN A 101 3.44 2.52 -9.53
CA GLN A 101 3.87 3.03 -10.82
C GLN A 101 2.63 3.18 -11.69
N MET A 102 2.32 4.41 -12.08
CA MET A 102 1.10 4.78 -12.79
C MET A 102 1.43 5.24 -14.21
N LEU A 103 0.45 5.08 -15.09
CA LEU A 103 0.54 5.59 -16.47
C LEU A 103 -0.71 6.39 -16.78
N GLY A 104 -0.55 7.68 -17.05
CA GLY A 104 -1.67 8.51 -17.50
C GLY A 104 -2.11 8.17 -18.90
N SER A 105 -3.37 8.44 -19.22
CA SER A 105 -3.89 8.23 -20.57
C SER A 105 -3.23 9.16 -21.60
N ASP A 106 -2.51 10.17 -21.13
CA ASP A 106 -1.67 11.06 -21.94
C ASP A 106 -0.29 10.47 -22.25
N GLY A 107 -0.01 9.24 -21.81
CA GLY A 107 1.25 8.55 -22.03
C GLY A 107 2.36 8.92 -21.04
N ILE A 108 2.05 9.72 -20.01
CA ILE A 108 3.04 10.13 -19.03
C ILE A 108 3.04 9.16 -17.86
N ALA A 109 4.21 8.58 -17.59
CA ALA A 109 4.42 7.70 -16.44
C ALA A 109 4.77 8.54 -15.21
N PHE A 110 4.24 8.15 -14.05
CA PHE A 110 4.53 8.82 -12.79
C PHE A 110 4.34 7.85 -11.64
N ASP A 111 4.92 8.19 -10.49
CA ASP A 111 4.78 7.39 -9.27
C ASP A 111 3.77 8.03 -8.34
N ALA A 112 2.93 7.21 -7.71
CA ALA A 112 2.05 7.63 -6.64
C ALA A 112 2.63 7.11 -5.32
N ALA A 113 3.02 8.02 -4.43
CA ALA A 113 3.61 7.65 -3.16
C ALA A 113 2.56 7.03 -2.23
N ILE A 114 2.95 5.96 -1.55
CA ILE A 114 2.18 5.37 -0.46
C ILE A 114 2.81 5.87 0.84
N PRO A 115 2.09 6.68 1.63
CA PRO A 115 2.68 7.18 2.87
C PRO A 115 2.97 6.04 3.84
N VAL A 116 3.97 6.25 4.71
CA VAL A 116 4.30 5.26 5.74
C VAL A 116 3.08 5.03 6.62
N PHE A 117 2.76 3.76 6.85
CA PHE A 117 1.73 3.41 7.82
C PHE A 117 2.23 2.32 8.75
N ARG A 118 1.67 2.29 9.94
CA ARG A 118 2.09 1.37 10.99
C ARG A 118 1.22 0.12 11.00
N LEU A 119 1.88 -1.01 11.29
CA LEU A 119 1.23 -2.27 11.61
C LEU A 119 1.53 -2.55 13.07
N ALA A 120 0.50 -2.72 13.90
CA ALA A 120 0.70 -2.97 15.32
C ALA A 120 -0.39 -3.88 15.87
N VAL A 121 0.05 -4.88 16.65
CA VAL A 121 -0.88 -5.68 17.43
C VAL A 121 -1.50 -4.76 18.49
N PRO A 122 -2.83 -4.80 18.71
CA PRO A 122 -3.45 -3.95 19.74
C PRO A 122 -2.78 -4.13 21.10
N GLY A 123 -2.42 -3.00 21.73
CA GLY A 123 -1.74 -2.99 23.02
C GLY A 123 -0.24 -3.20 22.97
N ALA A 124 0.36 -3.39 21.80
CA ALA A 124 1.80 -3.55 21.68
C ALA A 124 2.52 -2.24 22.02
N LEU A 125 3.63 -2.37 22.75
CA LEU A 125 4.50 -1.24 23.07
C LEU A 125 5.41 -0.91 21.89
N HIS A 126 5.53 0.38 21.60
CA HIS A 126 6.35 0.81 20.48
C HIS A 126 6.75 2.28 20.58
#